data_054ce11e52e035fca80fab153e6ecbd2
#
_entry.id   054ce11e52e035fca80fab153e6ecbd2
#
_cell.length_a   1.000
_cell.length_b   1.000
_cell.length_c   1.000
_cell.angle_alpha   90.00
_cell.angle_beta   90.00
_cell.angle_gamma   90.00
#
_symmetry.space_group_name_H-M   'P 1'
#
loop_
_entity.id
_entity.type
_entity.pdbx_description
1 polymer ?
#
loop_
_entity_poly.entity_id
_entity_poly.type
_entity_poly.pdbx_seq_one_letter_code
_entity_poly.pdbx_strand_id
1 'polypeptide(L)'
;MAHFESVCKNKLVEWYNQPANIQQGPNDVQPITLENVFVVWACKTLQNYKALLSTTVSGDGIYAEYTYNGDKQEMYEDVYKKASNRCLKSEWGDSYGLEQKPC
;
A
#
# COMPACT_ATOMS: atom_id res chain seq x y z
N MET A 1 0.54 -16.47 -6.89
CA MET A 1 0.79 -15.08 -6.49
C MET A 1 -0.29 -14.14 -7.00
N ALA A 2 -0.68 -14.22 -8.26
CA ALA A 2 -1.69 -13.32 -8.83
C ALA A 2 -3.03 -13.39 -8.10
N HIS A 3 -3.44 -14.57 -7.65
CA HIS A 3 -4.69 -14.71 -6.89
C HIS A 3 -4.60 -13.96 -5.54
N PHE A 4 -3.48 -14.11 -4.84
CA PHE A 4 -3.28 -13.41 -3.57
C PHE A 4 -3.32 -11.90 -3.75
N GLU A 5 -2.64 -11.39 -4.78
CA GLU A 5 -2.63 -9.96 -5.08
C GLU A 5 -4.04 -9.46 -5.40
N SER A 6 -4.83 -10.24 -6.12
CA SER A 6 -6.21 -9.89 -6.43
C SER A 6 -7.05 -9.80 -5.16
N VAL A 7 -6.89 -10.77 -4.26
CA VAL A 7 -7.59 -10.74 -2.97
C VAL A 7 -7.22 -9.49 -2.18
N CYS A 8 -5.93 -9.17 -2.12
CA CYS A 8 -5.46 -7.99 -1.39
C CYS A 8 -6.05 -6.70 -1.97
N LYS A 9 -6.07 -6.58 -3.30
CA LYS A 9 -6.64 -5.39 -3.94
C LYS A 9 -8.12 -5.24 -3.60
N ASN A 10 -8.87 -6.33 -3.63
CA ASN A 10 -10.29 -6.28 -3.28
C ASN A 10 -10.48 -5.89 -1.81
N LYS A 11 -9.63 -6.40 -0.92
CA LYS A 11 -9.71 -6.06 0.50
C LYS A 11 -9.40 -4.59 0.74
N LEU A 12 -8.42 -4.03 0.03
CA LEU A 12 -8.09 -2.62 0.20
C LEU A 12 -9.22 -1.73 -0.30
N VAL A 13 -9.82 -2.07 -1.44
CA VAL A 13 -10.99 -1.34 -1.93
C VAL A 13 -12.12 -1.39 -0.91
N GLU A 14 -12.39 -2.56 -0.35
CA GLU A 14 -13.42 -2.74 0.66
C GLU A 14 -13.16 -1.89 1.90
N TRP A 15 -11.91 -1.92 2.40
CA TRP A 15 -11.53 -1.11 3.56
C TRP A 15 -11.70 0.38 3.28
N TYR A 16 -11.17 0.82 2.14
CA TYR A 16 -11.15 2.24 1.78
C TYR A 16 -12.56 2.81 1.65
N ASN A 17 -13.47 2.02 1.10
CA ASN A 17 -14.83 2.46 0.81
C ASN A 17 -15.78 2.35 2.01
N GLN A 18 -15.31 1.91 3.17
CA GLN A 18 -16.13 1.96 4.36
C GLN A 18 -16.44 3.42 4.70
N PRO A 19 -17.69 3.74 5.11
CA PRO A 19 -18.07 5.13 5.34
C PRO A 19 -17.14 5.89 6.28
N ALA A 20 -16.68 5.24 7.35
CA ALA A 20 -15.79 5.87 8.31
C ALA A 20 -14.44 6.26 7.69
N ASN A 21 -13.96 5.48 6.73
CA ASN A 21 -12.68 5.73 6.09
C ASN A 21 -12.78 6.79 5.01
N ILE A 22 -13.86 6.78 4.25
CA ILE A 22 -14.12 7.78 3.20
C ILE A 22 -14.18 9.18 3.82
N GLN A 23 -14.82 9.32 4.96
CA GLN A 23 -14.97 10.61 5.62
C GLN A 23 -13.65 11.20 6.13
N GLN A 24 -12.61 10.39 6.24
CA GLN A 24 -11.30 10.84 6.71
C GLN A 24 -10.38 11.28 5.58
N GLY A 25 -10.79 11.08 4.35
CA GLY A 25 -10.00 11.44 3.19
C GLY A 25 -10.11 12.91 2.83
N PRO A 26 -9.47 13.32 1.73
CA PRO A 26 -9.62 14.66 1.20
C PRO A 26 -11.08 14.96 0.91
N ASN A 27 -11.43 16.24 0.83
CA ASN A 27 -12.77 16.64 0.48
C ASN A 27 -13.20 16.03 -0.86
N ASP A 28 -14.45 15.65 -0.96
CA ASP A 28 -15.02 15.07 -2.17
C ASP A 28 -14.45 13.71 -2.55
N VAL A 29 -14.07 12.93 -1.52
CA VAL A 29 -13.57 11.59 -1.77
C VAL A 29 -14.67 10.72 -2.34
N GLN A 30 -14.43 10.22 -3.54
CA GLN A 30 -15.30 9.25 -4.17
C GLN A 30 -14.86 7.85 -3.78
N PRO A 31 -15.77 6.88 -3.77
CA PRO A 31 -15.36 5.49 -3.60
C PRO A 31 -14.34 5.11 -4.65
N ILE A 32 -13.33 4.32 -4.26
CA ILE A 32 -12.31 3.86 -5.19
C ILE A 32 -12.70 2.51 -5.79
N THR A 33 -12.05 2.19 -6.90
CA THR A 33 -12.23 0.91 -7.58
C THR A 33 -10.90 0.17 -7.63
N LEU A 34 -10.90 -1.03 -8.20
CA LEU A 34 -9.67 -1.81 -8.36
C LEU A 34 -8.61 -1.07 -9.18
N GLU A 35 -9.03 -0.17 -10.06
CA GLU A 35 -8.10 0.62 -10.86
C GLU A 35 -7.29 1.63 -10.03
N ASN A 36 -7.79 1.95 -8.84
CA ASN A 36 -7.15 2.92 -7.95
C ASN A 36 -6.17 2.29 -6.98
N VAL A 37 -6.03 0.98 -6.97
CA VAL A 37 -5.11 0.29 -6.06
C VAL A 37 -4.04 -0.45 -6.85
N PHE A 38 -2.84 -0.53 -6.28
CA PHE A 38 -1.75 -1.23 -6.94
C PHE A 38 -0.85 -1.90 -5.90
N VAL A 39 -0.16 -2.94 -6.35
CA VAL A 39 0.77 -3.67 -5.51
C VAL A 39 2.13 -3.00 -5.59
N VAL A 40 2.66 -2.58 -4.45
CA VAL A 40 4.01 -2.01 -4.37
C VAL A 40 5.03 -3.14 -4.44
N TRP A 41 4.82 -4.19 -3.67
CA TRP A 41 5.59 -5.43 -3.76
C TRP A 41 4.78 -6.57 -3.16
N ALA A 42 5.16 -7.79 -3.52
CA ALA A 42 4.56 -8.99 -2.98
C ALA A 42 5.60 -10.11 -2.98
N CYS A 43 5.49 -11.01 -2.01
CA CYS A 43 6.37 -12.15 -1.93
C CYS A 43 5.64 -13.36 -1.38
N LYS A 44 6.21 -14.53 -1.65
CA LYS A 44 5.72 -15.79 -1.13
C LYS A 44 6.90 -16.57 -0.56
N THR A 45 6.75 -17.09 0.64
CA THR A 45 7.74 -17.98 1.25
C THR A 45 6.98 -19.17 1.84
N LEU A 46 7.20 -20.36 1.28
CA LEU A 46 6.48 -21.57 1.63
C LEU A 46 4.97 -21.34 1.46
N GLN A 47 4.16 -21.52 2.51
CA GLN A 47 2.72 -21.29 2.45
C GLN A 47 2.33 -19.86 2.82
N ASN A 48 3.31 -19.00 3.08
CA ASN A 48 3.03 -17.65 3.56
C ASN A 48 3.17 -16.63 2.44
N TYR A 49 2.27 -15.65 2.42
CA TYR A 49 2.28 -14.58 1.43
C TYR A 49 2.32 -13.24 2.13
N LYS A 50 2.96 -12.27 1.50
CA LYS A 50 2.96 -10.91 2.01
C LYS A 50 2.92 -9.94 0.84
N ALA A 51 2.17 -8.84 1.01
CA ALA A 51 2.07 -7.81 -0.02
C ALA A 51 1.89 -6.44 0.62
N LEU A 52 2.45 -5.43 -0.02
CA LEU A 52 2.24 -4.04 0.33
C LEU A 52 1.54 -3.37 -0.84
N LEU A 53 0.42 -2.73 -0.56
CA LEU A 53 -0.38 -2.06 -1.57
C LEU A 53 -0.52 -0.58 -1.26
N SER A 54 -0.86 0.19 -2.27
CA SER A 54 -1.17 1.60 -2.11
C SER A 54 -2.25 2.00 -3.10
N THR A 55 -2.64 3.27 -3.07
CA THR A 55 -3.66 3.81 -3.96
C THR A 55 -3.09 4.91 -4.82
N THR A 56 -3.78 5.19 -5.93
CA THR A 56 -3.45 6.30 -6.80
C THR A 56 -4.13 7.60 -6.36
N VAL A 57 -4.89 7.56 -5.27
CA VAL A 57 -5.59 8.75 -4.78
C VAL A 57 -4.59 9.74 -4.23
N SER A 58 -4.59 10.95 -4.79
CA SER A 58 -3.65 11.99 -4.41
C SER A 58 -3.90 12.44 -2.97
N GLY A 59 -2.84 12.45 -2.17
CA GLY A 59 -2.89 13.01 -0.83
C GLY A 59 -3.44 12.09 0.25
N ASP A 60 -3.83 10.85 -0.07
CA ASP A 60 -4.35 9.96 0.96
C ASP A 60 -3.25 9.33 1.82
N GLY A 61 -2.05 9.17 1.27
CA GLY A 61 -0.91 8.65 2.01
C GLY A 61 -1.11 7.26 2.60
N ILE A 62 -1.94 6.44 1.96
CA ILE A 62 -2.33 5.13 2.48
C ILE A 62 -1.41 4.04 1.95
N TYR A 63 -0.96 3.17 2.87
CA TYR A 63 -0.32 1.91 2.54
C TYR A 63 -1.01 0.81 3.32
N ALA A 64 -1.25 -0.31 2.67
CA ALA A 64 -1.87 -1.47 3.30
C ALA A 64 -0.94 -2.67 3.15
N GLU A 65 -0.62 -3.31 4.27
CA GLU A 65 0.20 -4.50 4.29
C GLU A 65 -0.69 -5.70 4.61
N TYR A 66 -0.63 -6.70 3.73
CA TYR A 66 -1.41 -7.92 3.90
C TYR A 66 -0.46 -9.07 4.16
N THR A 67 -0.76 -9.84 5.19
CA THR A 67 0.06 -10.98 5.59
C THR A 67 -0.85 -12.21 5.70
N TYR A 68 -0.54 -13.25 4.93
CA TYR A 68 -1.28 -14.49 4.97
C TYR A 68 -0.40 -15.60 5.54
N ASN A 69 -0.89 -16.24 6.60
CA ASN A 69 -0.26 -17.41 7.20
C ASN A 69 -0.99 -18.64 6.69
N GLY A 70 -0.35 -19.39 5.79
CA GLY A 70 -0.96 -20.54 5.16
C GLY A 70 -1.20 -21.71 6.10
N ASP A 71 -0.36 -21.87 7.13
CA ASP A 71 -0.52 -22.95 8.09
C ASP A 71 -1.77 -22.77 8.94
N LYS A 72 -2.08 -21.53 9.30
CA LYS A 72 -3.24 -21.19 10.10
C LYS A 72 -4.43 -20.75 9.28
N GLN A 73 -4.23 -20.53 7.97
CA GLN A 73 -5.25 -19.99 7.08
C GLN A 73 -5.82 -18.67 7.59
N GLU A 74 -4.93 -17.79 8.05
CA GLU A 74 -5.29 -16.48 8.59
C GLU A 74 -4.65 -15.38 7.75
N MET A 75 -5.40 -14.31 7.55
CA MET A 75 -4.92 -13.14 6.84
C MET A 75 -5.06 -11.91 7.72
N TYR A 76 -4.01 -11.11 7.77
CA TYR A 76 -3.97 -9.87 8.54
C TYR A 76 -3.90 -8.68 7.59
N GLU A 77 -4.61 -7.62 7.94
CA GLU A 77 -4.62 -6.38 7.19
C GLU A 77 -4.15 -5.26 8.11
N ASP A 78 -3.03 -4.64 7.75
CA ASP A 78 -2.48 -3.51 8.49
C ASP A 78 -2.47 -2.30 7.58
N VAL A 79 -3.20 -1.26 7.96
CA VAL A 79 -3.30 -0.05 7.15
C VAL A 79 -2.54 1.08 7.83
N TYR A 80 -1.65 1.73 7.06
CA TYR A 80 -0.79 2.79 7.55
C TYR A 80 -1.07 4.07 6.81
N LYS A 81 -0.95 5.19 7.51
CA LYS A 81 -1.01 6.51 6.89
C LYS A 81 0.37 7.14 6.96
N LYS A 82 0.76 7.79 5.88
CA LYS A 82 2.02 8.53 5.84
C LYS A 82 2.01 9.64 6.88
N ALA A 83 3.02 9.62 7.77
CA ALA A 83 3.12 10.61 8.84
C ALA A 83 3.78 11.89 8.38
N SER A 84 4.73 11.80 7.46
CA SER A 84 5.45 12.98 6.97
C SER A 84 6.12 12.67 5.64
N ASN A 85 6.47 13.75 4.94
CA ASN A 85 7.23 13.66 3.71
C ASN A 85 8.17 14.84 3.64
N ARG A 86 9.45 14.59 3.40
CA ARG A 86 10.42 15.65 3.17
C ARG A 86 11.44 15.20 2.15
N CYS A 87 11.88 16.12 1.35
CA CYS A 87 12.94 15.87 0.38
C CYS A 87 14.29 15.94 1.08
N LEU A 88 15.04 14.87 1.01
CA LEU A 88 16.40 14.83 1.53
C LEU A 88 17.33 14.88 0.34
N LYS A 89 18.06 15.98 0.23
CA LYS A 89 19.07 16.08 -0.82
C LYS A 89 20.22 15.15 -0.48
N SER A 90 20.55 14.31 -1.44
CA SER A 90 21.43 13.21 -1.17
C SER A 90 22.89 13.56 -1.39
N GLU A 91 23.52 14.08 -0.37
CA GLU A 91 24.98 14.03 -0.32
C GLU A 91 25.46 12.58 -0.29
N TRP A 92 24.65 11.74 0.35
CA TRP A 92 24.96 10.32 0.46
C TRP A 92 24.63 9.53 -0.81
N GLY A 93 23.92 10.12 -1.76
CA GLY A 93 23.59 9.46 -3.00
C GLY A 93 24.82 9.00 -3.76
N ASP A 94 25.85 9.85 -3.81
CA ASP A 94 27.12 9.51 -4.47
C ASP A 94 27.86 8.38 -3.73
N SER A 95 27.83 8.39 -2.42
CA SER A 95 28.50 7.38 -1.60
C SER A 95 27.89 6.00 -1.77
N TYR A 96 26.60 5.93 -2.08
CA TYR A 96 25.92 4.66 -2.27
C TYR A 96 25.72 4.30 -3.73
N GLY A 97 26.27 5.09 -4.64
CA GLY A 97 26.11 4.85 -6.08
C GLY A 97 24.69 5.08 -6.58
N LEU A 98 23.89 5.84 -5.86
CA LEU A 98 22.54 6.15 -6.26
C LEU A 98 22.52 7.32 -7.23
N GLU A 99 21.62 7.26 -8.21
CA GLU A 99 21.44 8.37 -9.14
C GLU A 99 20.86 9.56 -8.40
N GLN A 100 21.49 10.73 -8.54
CA GLN A 100 20.96 11.94 -7.94
C GLN A 100 19.84 12.50 -8.79
N LYS A 101 18.70 12.71 -8.14
CA LYS A 101 17.55 13.33 -8.77
C LYS A 101 17.14 14.54 -7.96
N PRO A 102 16.72 15.62 -8.63
CA PRO A 102 16.16 16.75 -7.87
C PRO A 102 14.89 16.33 -7.17
N CYS A 103 14.74 16.84 -5.97
CA CYS A 103 13.53 16.56 -5.20
C CYS A 103 12.37 17.43 -5.66
#